data_81757cc549c9a45efd9b50f29b63fe9e
#
_entry.id   81757cc549c9a45efd9b50f29b63fe9e
#
_cell.length_a   1.000
_cell.length_b   1.000
_cell.length_c   1.000
_cell.angle_alpha   90.00
_cell.angle_beta   90.00
_cell.angle_gamma   90.00
#
_symmetry.space_group_name_H-M   'P 1'
#
loop_
_entity.id
_entity.type
_entity.pdbx_description
1 polymer ?
#
loop_
_entity_poly.entity_id
_entity_poly.type
_entity_poly.pdbx_seq_one_letter_code
_entity_poly.pdbx_strand_id
1 'polypeptide(L)'
;MNQSRLRVATVLLASWLAAASALSADTTESRKSGSSSISPSHEKSSSFDDLPATDPAYKLSRGDEIAVNVFNEGDMSTAQKIDNRGIIRIPYAGEVFVAGRTVRESEAFLEKLFVDKKLLRKPMVTVGVRGYASHEVSVLGAVNGAGKYRMAPEASSVEILDVILDRGGFRPTAKSNEVKVTRTLDSGEEKVITVDVEAMMNPRKADRNTPRSFLIYPGDRLFVAEKLW
;
A
#
# COMPACT_ATOMS: atom_id res chain seq x y z
N MET A 1 -26.83 -50.96 -22.73
CA MET A 1 -27.59 -51.37 -21.55
C MET A 1 -27.20 -50.48 -20.42
N ASN A 2 -27.95 -49.60 -19.89
CA ASN A 2 -29.34 -49.49 -19.58
C ASN A 2 -29.79 -48.05 -19.51
N GLN A 3 -30.89 -47.77 -20.08
CA GLN A 3 -31.81 -46.67 -20.11
C GLN A 3 -32.45 -46.34 -18.74
N SER A 4 -33.03 -45.16 -18.69
CA SER A 4 -34.23 -44.79 -17.90
C SER A 4 -33.93 -43.95 -16.67
N ARG A 5 -34.63 -42.83 -16.35
CA ARG A 5 -35.97 -42.28 -16.73
C ARG A 5 -36.01 -40.82 -16.32
N LEU A 6 -36.38 -40.00 -17.15
CA LEU A 6 -37.44 -39.02 -17.25
C LEU A 6 -38.48 -39.01 -16.08
N ARG A 7 -38.69 -37.89 -15.41
CA ARG A 7 -40.00 -37.51 -14.83
C ARG A 7 -40.17 -35.98 -14.82
N VAL A 8 -41.13 -35.62 -15.63
CA VAL A 8 -41.88 -34.38 -15.76
C VAL A 8 -42.95 -34.31 -14.66
N ALA A 9 -43.23 -33.14 -14.11
CA ALA A 9 -44.47 -32.73 -13.49
C ALA A 9 -44.47 -31.20 -13.30
N THR A 10 -44.99 -30.44 -14.09
CA THR A 10 -46.32 -29.88 -14.47
C THR A 10 -47.20 -29.42 -13.32
N VAL A 11 -47.45 -28.09 -13.32
CA VAL A 11 -48.67 -27.29 -13.03
C VAL A 11 -49.20 -27.22 -11.60
N LEU A 12 -49.34 -25.96 -11.09
CA LEU A 12 -50.65 -25.43 -10.74
C LEU A 12 -50.61 -23.89 -10.61
N LEU A 13 -51.39 -23.25 -11.46
CA LEU A 13 -51.96 -21.90 -11.35
C LEU A 13 -52.95 -21.82 -10.19
N ALA A 14 -52.98 -20.75 -9.45
CA ALA A 14 -54.17 -20.28 -8.79
C ALA A 14 -54.15 -18.73 -8.71
N SER A 15 -54.95 -18.17 -9.55
CA SER A 15 -55.48 -16.80 -9.56
C SER A 15 -56.37 -16.56 -8.36
N TRP A 16 -56.26 -15.37 -7.75
CA TRP A 16 -57.33 -14.74 -7.00
C TRP A 16 -57.45 -13.25 -7.32
N LEU A 17 -58.64 -12.93 -7.78
CA LEU A 17 -59.14 -11.65 -8.27
C LEU A 17 -60.10 -11.08 -7.25
N ALA A 18 -60.20 -9.71 -7.25
CA ALA A 18 -61.30 -8.87 -6.71
C ALA A 18 -61.23 -8.55 -5.20
N ALA A 19 -61.50 -7.36 -4.75
CA ALA A 19 -62.52 -6.40 -5.17
C ALA A 19 -62.24 -4.97 -4.70
N ALA A 20 -62.76 -4.05 -5.44
CA ALA A 20 -62.87 -2.63 -5.26
C ALA A 20 -63.69 -2.23 -4.03
N SER A 21 -63.48 -1.05 -3.47
CA SER A 21 -64.52 -0.07 -3.15
C SER A 21 -63.92 1.30 -2.88
N ALA A 22 -64.45 2.26 -3.59
CA ALA A 22 -64.27 3.70 -3.50
C ALA A 22 -64.91 4.27 -2.21
N LEU A 23 -64.39 5.38 -1.74
CA LEU A 23 -65.24 6.54 -1.43
C LEU A 23 -64.40 7.80 -1.20
N SER A 24 -64.91 8.84 -1.82
CA SER A 24 -64.55 10.22 -2.01
C SER A 24 -64.41 11.09 -0.77
N ALA A 25 -63.87 12.22 -1.04
CA ALA A 25 -64.07 13.61 -0.56
C ALA A 25 -62.90 14.09 0.30
N ASP A 26 -62.29 15.12 0.02
CA ASP A 26 -62.51 16.49 -0.47
C ASP A 26 -61.57 17.44 0.30
N THR A 27 -61.04 18.38 -0.39
CA THR A 27 -60.75 19.75 0.03
C THR A 27 -59.36 20.10 0.61
N THR A 28 -58.79 20.95 -0.13
CA THR A 28 -58.05 22.22 0.09
C THR A 28 -56.52 22.18 0.00
N GLU A 29 -56.13 22.74 -1.15
CA GLU A 29 -55.03 23.69 -1.41
C GLU A 29 -54.04 23.99 -0.27
N SER A 30 -52.79 23.69 -0.52
CA SER A 30 -51.73 24.70 -0.36
C SER A 30 -50.55 24.36 -1.24
N ARG A 31 -50.41 25.18 -2.28
CA ARG A 31 -49.22 25.29 -3.14
C ARG A 31 -48.01 25.60 -2.30
N LYS A 32 -47.05 24.68 -2.27
CA LYS A 32 -45.65 25.06 -2.09
C LYS A 32 -44.80 24.25 -3.06
N SER A 33 -44.38 24.93 -4.11
CA SER A 33 -43.36 24.53 -5.04
C SER A 33 -42.07 24.22 -4.28
N GLY A 34 -41.78 22.93 -4.10
CA GLY A 34 -40.47 22.41 -3.71
C GLY A 34 -39.88 21.67 -4.90
N SER A 35 -39.10 22.38 -5.69
CA SER A 35 -38.24 21.80 -6.70
C SER A 35 -37.26 20.85 -5.98
N SER A 36 -37.57 19.58 -5.92
CA SER A 36 -36.60 18.56 -5.60
C SER A 36 -35.72 18.35 -6.84
N SER A 37 -34.67 19.12 -6.91
CA SER A 37 -33.52 18.80 -7.78
C SER A 37 -32.97 17.46 -7.29
N ILE A 38 -33.28 16.41 -8.03
CA ILE A 38 -32.56 15.15 -7.98
C ILE A 38 -31.15 15.49 -8.48
N SER A 39 -30.23 15.75 -7.56
CA SER A 39 -28.81 15.77 -7.87
C SER A 39 -28.45 14.36 -8.34
N PRO A 40 -27.89 14.18 -9.54
CA PRO A 40 -27.30 12.91 -9.89
C PRO A 40 -26.19 12.66 -8.87
N SER A 41 -26.29 11.53 -8.17
CA SER A 41 -25.20 10.98 -7.40
C SER A 41 -24.00 10.90 -8.33
N HIS A 42 -23.08 11.83 -8.16
CA HIS A 42 -21.74 11.72 -8.74
C HIS A 42 -21.16 10.42 -8.20
N GLU A 43 -21.21 9.37 -9.01
CA GLU A 43 -20.23 8.29 -8.90
C GLU A 43 -18.88 8.99 -8.87
N LYS A 44 -18.19 8.89 -7.75
CA LYS A 44 -16.79 9.28 -7.66
C LYS A 44 -16.01 8.38 -8.61
N SER A 45 -15.93 8.79 -9.85
CA SER A 45 -14.85 8.40 -10.71
C SER A 45 -13.61 8.86 -9.97
N SER A 46 -12.84 7.92 -9.45
CA SER A 46 -11.55 8.18 -8.85
C SER A 46 -10.62 8.66 -9.97
N SER A 47 -10.66 9.96 -10.20
CA SER A 47 -9.79 10.60 -11.20
C SER A 47 -8.35 10.46 -10.70
N PHE A 48 -7.45 10.12 -11.62
CA PHE A 48 -5.99 10.07 -11.38
C PHE A 48 -5.43 11.42 -10.92
N ASP A 49 -6.18 12.51 -11.14
CA ASP A 49 -5.83 13.88 -10.74
C ASP A 49 -5.80 14.08 -9.22
N ASP A 50 -6.42 13.18 -8.42
CA ASP A 50 -6.44 13.24 -6.97
C ASP A 50 -5.31 12.43 -6.29
N LEU A 51 -4.37 11.86 -7.07
CA LEU A 51 -3.26 11.11 -6.50
C LEU A 51 -2.23 12.07 -5.87
N PRO A 52 -1.79 11.82 -4.63
CA PRO A 52 -0.75 12.63 -4.01
C PRO A 52 0.53 12.57 -4.86
N ALA A 53 1.22 13.70 -4.95
CA ALA A 53 2.51 13.75 -5.63
C ALA A 53 3.49 12.83 -4.88
N THR A 54 3.93 11.78 -5.55
CA THR A 54 4.92 10.86 -4.99
C THR A 54 6.32 11.44 -5.17
N ASP A 55 7.19 11.31 -4.17
CA ASP A 55 8.62 11.67 -4.30
C ASP A 55 9.20 10.96 -5.54
N PRO A 56 9.81 11.70 -6.49
CA PRO A 56 10.42 11.12 -7.68
C PRO A 56 11.48 10.04 -7.38
N ALA A 57 12.11 10.11 -6.22
CA ALA A 57 13.12 9.15 -5.77
C ALA A 57 12.51 7.93 -5.05
N TYR A 58 11.20 7.97 -4.72
CA TYR A 58 10.53 6.87 -4.05
C TYR A 58 10.54 5.61 -4.91
N LYS A 59 10.94 4.50 -4.31
CA LYS A 59 10.92 3.17 -4.94
C LYS A 59 9.73 2.38 -4.44
N LEU A 60 8.91 1.92 -5.36
CA LEU A 60 7.74 1.10 -5.08
C LEU A 60 8.11 -0.09 -4.19
N SER A 61 7.38 -0.28 -3.13
CA SER A 61 7.61 -1.31 -2.11
C SER A 61 6.50 -2.36 -2.12
N ARG A 62 6.80 -3.54 -1.61
CA ARG A 62 5.80 -4.59 -1.38
C ARG A 62 4.73 -4.09 -0.42
N GLY A 63 3.46 -4.28 -0.77
CA GLY A 63 2.33 -3.80 0.02
C GLY A 63 1.84 -2.41 -0.34
N ASP A 64 2.57 -1.65 -1.18
CA ASP A 64 2.06 -0.41 -1.74
C ASP A 64 0.84 -0.67 -2.60
N GLU A 65 -0.13 0.22 -2.53
CA GLU A 65 -1.27 0.24 -3.43
C GLU A 65 -0.99 1.21 -4.57
N ILE A 66 -0.91 0.69 -5.78
CA ILE A 66 -0.66 1.49 -6.98
C ILE A 66 -1.81 1.41 -7.95
N ALA A 67 -1.98 2.48 -8.68
CA ALA A 67 -2.88 2.54 -9.83
C ALA A 67 -2.04 2.67 -11.10
N VAL A 68 -2.32 1.81 -12.06
CA VAL A 68 -1.74 1.84 -13.41
C VAL A 68 -2.85 2.24 -14.35
N ASN A 69 -2.68 3.34 -15.05
CA ASN A 69 -3.62 3.83 -16.06
C ASN A 69 -2.97 3.77 -17.44
N VAL A 70 -3.66 3.16 -18.38
CA VAL A 70 -3.25 3.12 -19.78
C VAL A 70 -4.18 4.01 -20.57
N PHE A 71 -3.63 5.06 -21.17
CA PHE A 71 -4.42 6.08 -21.87
C PHE A 71 -5.24 5.45 -23.00
N ASN A 72 -6.54 5.76 -23.06
CA ASN A 72 -7.54 5.22 -23.98
C ASN A 72 -7.77 3.70 -23.89
N GLU A 73 -7.20 3.01 -22.91
CA GLU A 73 -7.32 1.56 -22.73
C GLU A 73 -7.75 1.24 -21.29
N GLY A 74 -9.00 1.59 -20.96
CA GLY A 74 -9.54 1.37 -19.61
C GLY A 74 -9.48 -0.08 -19.15
N ASP A 75 -9.67 -1.02 -20.07
CA ASP A 75 -9.63 -2.47 -19.80
C ASP A 75 -8.24 -2.98 -19.42
N MET A 76 -7.18 -2.22 -19.71
CA MET A 76 -5.80 -2.51 -19.32
C MET A 76 -5.37 -1.76 -18.05
N SER A 77 -6.20 -0.83 -17.57
CA SER A 77 -5.95 -0.06 -16.36
C SER A 77 -6.33 -0.89 -15.13
N THR A 78 -5.56 -0.73 -14.02
CA THR A 78 -5.77 -1.50 -12.80
C THR A 78 -5.31 -0.74 -11.57
N ALA A 79 -5.95 -1.01 -10.43
CA ALA A 79 -5.50 -0.52 -9.13
C ALA A 79 -5.42 -1.71 -8.16
N GLN A 80 -4.24 -1.96 -7.59
CA GLN A 80 -4.01 -3.10 -6.73
C GLN A 80 -2.78 -2.92 -5.85
N LYS A 81 -2.67 -3.77 -4.84
CA LYS A 81 -1.47 -3.84 -4.00
C LYS A 81 -0.38 -4.68 -4.67
N ILE A 82 0.85 -4.20 -4.54
CA ILE A 82 2.05 -4.96 -4.89
C ILE A 82 2.15 -6.15 -3.92
N ASP A 83 2.23 -7.35 -4.45
CA ASP A 83 2.29 -8.57 -3.66
C ASP A 83 3.64 -8.73 -2.92
N ASN A 84 3.75 -9.76 -2.07
CA ASN A 84 4.98 -10.05 -1.32
C ASN A 84 6.17 -10.44 -2.21
N ARG A 85 5.94 -10.80 -3.47
CA ARG A 85 6.99 -11.06 -4.47
C ARG A 85 7.39 -9.80 -5.23
N GLY A 86 6.70 -8.65 -4.99
CA GLY A 86 6.94 -7.42 -5.71
C GLY A 86 6.24 -7.33 -7.06
N ILE A 87 5.19 -8.12 -7.24
CA ILE A 87 4.50 -8.32 -8.52
C ILE A 87 3.11 -7.68 -8.47
N ILE A 88 2.68 -7.16 -9.62
CA ILE A 88 1.30 -6.78 -9.92
C ILE A 88 0.78 -7.60 -11.10
N ARG A 89 -0.54 -7.72 -11.22
CA ARG A 89 -1.17 -8.37 -12.37
C ARG A 89 -1.86 -7.33 -13.23
N ILE A 90 -1.41 -7.17 -14.47
CA ILE A 90 -2.01 -6.26 -15.44
C ILE A 90 -2.85 -7.08 -16.43
N PRO A 91 -4.09 -6.67 -16.71
CA PRO A 91 -4.92 -7.32 -17.72
C PRO A 91 -4.16 -7.46 -19.04
N TYR A 92 -4.30 -8.58 -19.71
CA TYR A 92 -3.63 -8.98 -20.96
C TYR A 92 -2.09 -9.08 -20.90
N ALA A 93 -1.42 -8.31 -20.02
CA ALA A 93 0.03 -8.36 -19.86
C ALA A 93 0.50 -9.42 -18.85
N GLY A 94 -0.37 -9.83 -17.91
CA GLY A 94 -0.05 -10.85 -16.92
C GLY A 94 0.69 -10.31 -15.68
N GLU A 95 1.54 -11.14 -15.09
CA GLU A 95 2.33 -10.79 -13.90
C GLU A 95 3.54 -9.94 -14.27
N VAL A 96 3.75 -8.84 -13.54
CA VAL A 96 4.80 -7.86 -13.81
C VAL A 96 5.49 -7.47 -12.52
N PHE A 97 6.81 -7.57 -12.47
CA PHE A 97 7.61 -7.17 -11.32
C PHE A 97 7.87 -5.66 -11.35
N VAL A 98 7.42 -4.95 -10.31
CA VAL A 98 7.51 -3.48 -10.20
C VAL A 98 8.23 -3.00 -8.94
N ALA A 99 8.38 -3.84 -7.91
CA ALA A 99 9.04 -3.45 -6.67
C ALA A 99 10.50 -3.02 -6.91
N GLY A 100 10.97 -2.02 -6.15
CA GLY A 100 12.33 -1.47 -6.26
C GLY A 100 12.53 -0.49 -7.42
N ARG A 101 11.53 -0.28 -8.28
CA ARG A 101 11.55 0.74 -9.34
C ARG A 101 10.89 2.02 -8.83
N THR A 102 11.33 3.15 -9.35
CA THR A 102 10.58 4.40 -9.18
C THR A 102 9.29 4.38 -10.01
N VAL A 103 8.37 5.31 -9.75
CA VAL A 103 7.15 5.47 -10.54
C VAL A 103 7.49 5.63 -12.03
N ARG A 104 8.42 6.51 -12.37
CA ARG A 104 8.85 6.77 -13.77
C ARG A 104 9.50 5.56 -14.43
N GLU A 105 10.35 4.82 -13.68
CA GLU A 105 10.95 3.60 -14.20
C GLU A 105 9.89 2.53 -14.47
N SER A 106 8.84 2.48 -13.64
CA SER A 106 7.72 1.57 -13.82
C SER A 106 6.89 1.93 -15.04
N GLU A 107 6.60 3.21 -15.27
CA GLU A 107 5.90 3.70 -16.46
C GLU A 107 6.65 3.30 -17.74
N ALA A 108 7.92 3.68 -17.85
CA ALA A 108 8.74 3.36 -19.01
C ALA A 108 8.88 1.84 -19.24
N PHE A 109 8.98 1.06 -18.16
CA PHE A 109 9.04 -0.38 -18.24
C PHE A 109 7.74 -0.99 -18.75
N LEU A 110 6.58 -0.50 -18.28
CA LEU A 110 5.27 -0.97 -18.71
C LEU A 110 4.97 -0.60 -20.17
N GLU A 111 5.31 0.62 -20.59
CA GLU A 111 5.19 1.04 -22.00
C GLU A 111 5.97 0.11 -22.92
N LYS A 112 7.23 -0.18 -22.58
CA LYS A 112 8.05 -1.13 -23.33
C LYS A 112 7.45 -2.53 -23.33
N LEU A 113 6.96 -3.01 -22.18
CA LEU A 113 6.33 -4.33 -22.06
C LEU A 113 5.12 -4.48 -22.97
N PHE A 114 4.25 -3.48 -23.06
CA PHE A 114 3.07 -3.50 -23.93
C PHE A 114 3.44 -3.54 -25.42
N VAL A 115 4.51 -2.83 -25.79
CA VAL A 115 5.04 -2.88 -27.18
C VAL A 115 5.66 -4.26 -27.49
N ASP A 116 6.50 -4.76 -26.60
CA ASP A 116 7.19 -6.07 -26.76
C ASP A 116 6.19 -7.23 -26.87
N LYS A 117 5.11 -7.17 -26.07
CA LYS A 117 4.01 -8.14 -26.15
C LYS A 117 3.04 -7.92 -27.32
N LYS A 118 3.28 -6.89 -28.16
CA LYS A 118 2.42 -6.51 -29.30
C LYS A 118 0.98 -6.21 -28.91
N LEU A 119 0.76 -5.77 -27.67
CA LEU A 119 -0.57 -5.37 -27.17
C LEU A 119 -0.93 -3.97 -27.67
N LEU A 120 0.02 -3.05 -27.61
CA LEU A 120 -0.15 -1.66 -28.03
C LEU A 120 1.05 -1.19 -28.86
N ARG A 121 0.80 -0.28 -29.82
CA ARG A 121 1.87 0.27 -30.68
C ARG A 121 2.58 1.48 -30.05
N LYS A 122 1.81 2.33 -29.35
CA LYS A 122 2.29 3.55 -28.69
C LYS A 122 1.52 3.70 -27.37
N PRO A 123 1.79 2.88 -26.37
CA PRO A 123 1.16 3.01 -25.07
C PRO A 123 1.61 4.29 -24.39
N MET A 124 0.71 4.93 -23.67
CA MET A 124 1.01 5.97 -22.70
C MET A 124 0.52 5.46 -21.34
N VAL A 125 1.44 5.22 -20.42
CA VAL A 125 1.14 4.62 -19.11
C VAL A 125 1.44 5.64 -18.03
N THR A 126 0.50 5.81 -17.11
CA THR A 126 0.70 6.58 -15.88
C THR A 126 0.57 5.66 -14.68
N VAL A 127 1.53 5.73 -13.78
CA VAL A 127 1.53 4.99 -12.51
C VAL A 127 1.44 5.97 -11.36
N GLY A 128 0.52 5.73 -10.43
CA GLY A 128 0.37 6.56 -9.23
C GLY A 128 0.28 5.70 -7.99
N VAL A 129 0.85 6.15 -6.89
CA VAL A 129 0.74 5.49 -5.58
C VAL A 129 -0.53 5.98 -4.90
N ARG A 130 -1.49 5.09 -4.66
CA ARG A 130 -2.74 5.37 -3.92
C ARG A 130 -2.57 5.21 -2.42
N GLY A 131 -1.70 4.31 -2.01
CA GLY A 131 -1.42 4.06 -0.61
C GLY A 131 -0.06 3.43 -0.42
N TYR A 132 0.67 3.92 0.56
CA TYR A 132 1.98 3.39 0.91
C TYR A 132 1.84 2.20 1.86
N ALA A 133 2.72 1.23 1.74
CA ALA A 133 2.85 0.17 2.72
C ALA A 133 3.19 0.74 4.11
N SER A 134 2.80 0.04 5.16
CA SER A 134 3.20 0.44 6.52
C SER A 134 4.69 0.16 6.71
N HIS A 135 5.49 1.20 6.66
CA HIS A 135 6.93 1.12 6.91
C HIS A 135 7.20 1.24 8.42
N GLU A 136 7.39 0.11 9.08
CA GLU A 136 7.64 0.05 10.52
C GLU A 136 9.00 -0.58 10.83
N VAL A 137 9.64 -0.07 11.88
CA VAL A 137 10.87 -0.58 12.46
C VAL A 137 10.60 -0.96 13.90
N SER A 138 11.08 -2.10 14.36
CA SER A 138 10.91 -2.55 15.74
C SER A 138 12.12 -2.14 16.57
N VAL A 139 11.91 -1.38 17.65
CA VAL A 139 12.96 -0.95 18.58
C VAL A 139 12.75 -1.64 19.91
N LEU A 140 13.74 -2.39 20.37
CA LEU A 140 13.69 -3.26 21.53
C LEU A 140 14.88 -3.00 22.47
N GLY A 141 14.71 -3.32 23.77
CA GLY A 141 15.76 -3.26 24.76
C GLY A 141 15.87 -1.92 25.49
N ALA A 142 17.10 -1.47 25.77
CA ALA A 142 17.39 -0.32 26.64
C ALA A 142 17.19 1.05 25.95
N VAL A 143 16.03 1.28 25.39
CA VAL A 143 15.56 2.55 24.83
C VAL A 143 14.34 3.02 25.63
N ASN A 144 14.18 4.34 25.84
CA ASN A 144 13.09 4.86 26.66
C ASN A 144 11.69 4.52 26.08
N GLY A 145 11.53 4.61 24.75
CA GLY A 145 10.29 4.31 24.02
C GLY A 145 10.42 3.04 23.18
N ALA A 146 10.74 1.90 23.78
CA ALA A 146 10.74 0.63 23.07
C ALA A 146 9.38 0.34 22.42
N GLY A 147 9.36 -0.18 21.20
CA GLY A 147 8.15 -0.46 20.43
C GLY A 147 8.35 -0.29 18.95
N LYS A 148 7.24 -0.18 18.21
CA LYS A 148 7.27 0.05 16.76
C LYS A 148 7.45 1.53 16.46
N TYR A 149 8.44 1.83 15.64
CA TYR A 149 8.64 3.15 15.04
C TYR A 149 8.02 3.14 13.64
N ARG A 150 7.13 4.08 13.35
CA ARG A 150 6.52 4.23 12.03
C ARG A 150 7.28 5.28 11.26
N MET A 151 7.87 4.87 10.16
CA MET A 151 8.54 5.76 9.23
C MET A 151 7.53 6.61 8.46
N ALA A 152 7.98 7.74 7.90
CA ALA A 152 7.16 8.48 6.95
C ALA A 152 6.78 7.57 5.77
N PRO A 153 5.53 7.65 5.26
CA PRO A 153 5.05 6.75 4.20
C PRO A 153 5.94 6.72 2.95
N GLU A 154 6.52 7.86 2.61
CA GLU A 154 7.37 8.05 1.43
C GLU A 154 8.85 7.75 1.69
N ALA A 155 9.24 7.51 2.95
CA ALA A 155 10.62 7.25 3.30
C ALA A 155 10.99 5.80 3.00
N SER A 156 11.97 5.61 2.14
CA SER A 156 12.56 4.29 1.87
C SER A 156 13.58 3.86 2.94
N SER A 157 14.10 4.80 3.73
CA SER A 157 15.04 4.57 4.83
C SER A 157 15.02 5.73 5.82
N VAL A 158 15.56 5.52 7.02
CA VAL A 158 15.71 6.55 8.06
C VAL A 158 17.03 6.34 8.78
N GLU A 159 17.64 7.39 9.29
CA GLU A 159 18.87 7.27 10.07
C GLU A 159 18.60 6.62 11.44
N ILE A 160 19.50 5.74 11.89
CA ILE A 160 19.38 5.06 13.19
C ILE A 160 19.28 6.06 14.34
N LEU A 161 19.99 7.18 14.25
CA LEU A 161 19.95 8.25 15.25
C LEU A 161 18.56 8.86 15.36
N ASP A 162 17.91 9.13 14.25
CA ASP A 162 16.56 9.73 14.24
C ASP A 162 15.56 8.77 14.89
N VAL A 163 15.66 7.48 14.59
CA VAL A 163 14.81 6.45 15.22
C VAL A 163 14.99 6.43 16.73
N ILE A 164 16.23 6.44 17.22
CA ILE A 164 16.54 6.39 18.65
C ILE A 164 16.11 7.68 19.35
N LEU A 165 16.34 8.85 18.75
CA LEU A 165 15.93 10.15 19.30
C LEU A 165 14.41 10.26 19.38
N ASP A 166 13.69 9.87 18.34
CA ASP A 166 12.22 9.85 18.34
C ASP A 166 11.67 8.92 19.45
N ARG A 167 12.38 7.83 19.74
CA ARG A 167 12.04 6.91 20.85
C ARG A 167 12.49 7.42 22.22
N GLY A 168 12.87 8.68 22.34
CA GLY A 168 13.28 9.31 23.61
C GLY A 168 14.70 8.99 24.04
N GLY A 169 15.54 8.46 23.14
CA GLY A 169 16.95 8.17 23.39
C GLY A 169 17.21 6.87 24.16
N PHE A 170 18.47 6.65 24.44
CA PHE A 170 18.94 5.50 25.21
C PHE A 170 18.63 5.65 26.70
N ARG A 171 18.37 4.53 27.38
CA ARG A 171 18.38 4.49 28.84
C ARG A 171 19.81 4.63 29.38
N PRO A 172 20.01 5.09 30.63
CA PRO A 172 21.34 5.20 31.23
C PRO A 172 22.11 3.86 31.28
N THR A 173 21.38 2.74 31.35
CA THR A 173 21.93 1.39 31.35
C THR A 173 22.20 0.84 29.96
N ALA A 174 21.91 1.60 28.90
CA ALA A 174 22.03 1.11 27.54
C ALA A 174 23.49 0.93 27.08
N LYS A 175 23.73 -0.14 26.34
CA LYS A 175 25.00 -0.39 25.64
C LYS A 175 24.95 0.23 24.23
N SER A 176 25.08 1.57 24.20
CA SER A 176 24.91 2.37 22.97
C SER A 176 26.00 2.12 21.90
N ASN A 177 27.13 1.55 22.30
CA ASN A 177 28.23 1.18 21.40
C ASN A 177 28.04 -0.20 20.72
N GLU A 178 26.96 -0.94 21.05
CA GLU A 178 26.68 -2.25 20.51
C GLU A 178 25.18 -2.40 20.21
N VAL A 179 24.67 -1.59 19.30
CA VAL A 179 23.29 -1.71 18.84
C VAL A 179 23.21 -2.75 17.73
N LYS A 180 22.40 -3.79 17.93
CA LYS A 180 22.20 -4.86 16.95
C LYS A 180 21.02 -4.54 16.05
N VAL A 181 21.27 -4.48 14.76
CA VAL A 181 20.25 -4.31 13.72
C VAL A 181 20.09 -5.66 13.01
N THR A 182 18.93 -6.27 13.14
CA THR A 182 18.57 -7.47 12.39
C THR A 182 17.77 -7.09 11.19
N ARG A 183 18.27 -7.43 10.01
CA ARG A 183 17.64 -7.17 8.70
C ARG A 183 17.32 -8.48 8.01
N THR A 184 16.10 -8.64 7.54
CA THR A 184 15.72 -9.74 6.68
C THR A 184 16.05 -9.40 5.23
N LEU A 185 16.89 -10.21 4.60
CA LEU A 185 17.24 -10.06 3.19
C LEU A 185 16.13 -10.60 2.28
N ASP A 186 16.18 -10.29 0.99
CA ASP A 186 15.23 -10.80 -0.01
C ASP A 186 15.27 -12.34 -0.14
N SER A 187 16.37 -12.97 0.23
CA SER A 187 16.51 -14.43 0.34
C SER A 187 15.71 -15.05 1.50
N GLY A 188 15.20 -14.24 2.43
CA GLY A 188 14.59 -14.69 3.68
C GLY A 188 15.59 -14.91 4.82
N GLU A 189 16.88 -14.76 4.57
CA GLU A 189 17.93 -14.85 5.59
C GLU A 189 17.96 -13.61 6.47
N GLU A 190 18.25 -13.79 7.76
CA GLU A 190 18.45 -12.70 8.71
C GLU A 190 19.93 -12.35 8.82
N LYS A 191 20.26 -11.09 8.58
CA LYS A 191 21.60 -10.54 8.78
C LYS A 191 21.61 -9.66 10.02
N VAL A 192 22.49 -9.95 10.97
CA VAL A 192 22.72 -9.12 12.16
C VAL A 192 23.92 -8.21 11.91
N ILE A 193 23.71 -6.91 12.07
CA ILE A 193 24.72 -5.86 11.90
C ILE A 193 24.87 -5.18 13.25
N THR A 194 26.09 -5.09 13.76
CA THR A 194 26.38 -4.35 15.00
C THR A 194 26.84 -2.93 14.65
N VAL A 195 26.19 -1.96 15.27
CA VAL A 195 26.41 -0.54 15.00
C VAL A 195 26.81 0.18 16.28
N ASP A 196 27.92 0.92 16.24
CA ASP A 196 28.35 1.79 17.34
C ASP A 196 27.68 3.16 17.22
N VAL A 197 26.51 3.30 17.83
CA VAL A 197 25.76 4.56 17.82
C VAL A 197 26.37 5.60 18.75
N GLU A 198 27.06 5.15 19.81
CA GLU A 198 27.76 6.06 20.73
C GLU A 198 28.87 6.84 20.02
N ALA A 199 29.63 6.17 19.17
CA ALA A 199 30.68 6.81 18.37
C ALA A 199 30.10 7.75 17.30
N MET A 200 28.92 7.47 16.75
CA MET A 200 28.21 8.39 15.84
C MET A 200 27.80 9.69 16.53
N MET A 201 27.32 9.61 17.79
CA MET A 201 26.91 10.76 18.58
C MET A 201 28.11 11.55 19.13
N ASN A 202 29.24 10.90 19.35
CA ASN A 202 30.43 11.50 19.94
C ASN A 202 31.65 11.35 19.04
N PRO A 203 31.99 12.37 18.22
CA PRO A 203 33.12 12.32 17.28
C PRO A 203 34.48 12.05 17.97
N ARG A 204 34.62 12.27 19.29
CA ARG A 204 35.85 11.99 20.02
C ARG A 204 36.06 10.50 20.29
N LYS A 205 34.99 9.71 20.24
CA LYS A 205 35.00 8.25 20.40
C LYS A 205 35.00 7.51 19.06
N ALA A 206 34.80 8.24 17.95
CA ALA A 206 34.75 7.66 16.63
C ALA A 206 36.15 7.34 16.14
N ASP A 207 36.36 6.12 15.71
CA ASP A 207 37.55 5.73 14.94
C ASP A 207 37.41 6.19 13.46
N ARG A 208 38.54 6.20 12.73
CA ARG A 208 38.54 6.60 11.32
C ARG A 208 37.60 5.75 10.42
N ASN A 209 37.26 4.56 10.87
CA ASN A 209 36.39 3.61 10.16
C ASN A 209 34.94 3.60 10.71
N THR A 210 34.63 4.39 11.73
CA THR A 210 33.24 4.45 12.24
C THR A 210 32.37 5.19 11.23
N PRO A 211 31.31 4.56 10.70
CA PRO A 211 30.37 5.23 9.81
C PRO A 211 29.69 6.37 10.55
N ARG A 212 29.55 7.51 9.90
CA ARG A 212 28.91 8.70 10.50
C ARG A 212 27.39 8.61 10.53
N SER A 213 26.82 7.77 9.68
CA SER A 213 25.41 7.47 9.64
C SER A 213 25.18 6.00 9.31
N PHE A 214 24.05 5.48 9.73
CA PHE A 214 23.60 4.13 9.41
C PHE A 214 22.12 4.13 9.07
N LEU A 215 21.77 3.63 7.88
CA LEU A 215 20.42 3.62 7.39
C LEU A 215 19.65 2.37 7.82
N ILE A 216 18.48 2.61 8.39
CA ILE A 216 17.50 1.63 8.78
C ILE A 216 16.42 1.56 7.71
N TYR A 217 16.00 0.36 7.36
CA TYR A 217 14.98 0.11 6.35
C TYR A 217 13.71 -0.48 6.97
N PRO A 218 12.57 -0.39 6.29
CA PRO A 218 11.32 -1.01 6.74
C PRO A 218 11.52 -2.50 7.05
N GLY A 219 11.00 -2.94 8.20
CA GLY A 219 11.13 -4.32 8.67
C GLY A 219 12.38 -4.61 9.49
N ASP A 220 13.34 -3.68 9.58
CA ASP A 220 14.50 -3.84 10.46
C ASP A 220 14.08 -3.93 11.93
N ARG A 221 14.83 -4.70 12.71
CA ARG A 221 14.68 -4.81 14.16
C ARG A 221 15.94 -4.31 14.85
N LEU A 222 15.81 -3.27 15.68
CA LEU A 222 16.87 -2.71 16.49
C LEU A 222 16.79 -3.31 17.89
N PHE A 223 17.89 -3.83 18.38
CA PHE A 223 18.02 -4.33 19.74
C PHE A 223 19.17 -3.63 20.45
N VAL A 224 18.86 -2.99 21.57
CA VAL A 224 19.83 -2.32 22.44
C VAL A 224 19.96 -3.10 23.73
N ALA A 225 21.12 -3.70 23.95
CA ALA A 225 21.40 -4.44 25.17
C ALA A 225 21.59 -3.51 26.38
N GLU A 226 21.42 -4.04 27.57
CA GLU A 226 21.81 -3.36 28.81
C GLU A 226 23.26 -3.68 29.16
N LYS A 227 23.97 -2.74 29.80
CA LYS A 227 25.28 -2.96 30.40
C LYS A 227 25.11 -3.92 31.56
N LEU A 228 25.88 -5.02 31.54
CA LEU A 228 26.04 -5.86 32.73
C LEU A 228 27.03 -5.15 33.64
N TRP A 229 26.66 -5.03 34.90
CA TRP A 229 27.48 -4.45 35.95
C TRP A 229 28.67 -5.35 36.30
#